data_caedaff8082461784ed764b40939e3bd
#
_entry.id   caedaff8082461784ed764b40939e3bd
#
_cell.length_a   1.000
_cell.length_b   1.000
_cell.length_c   1.000
_cell.angle_alpha   90.00
_cell.angle_beta   90.00
_cell.angle_gamma   90.00
#
_symmetry.space_group_name_H-M   'P 1'
#
loop_
_entity.id
_entity.type
_entity.pdbx_description
1 polymer ?
#
loop_
_entity_poly.entity_id
_entity_poly.type
_entity_poly.pdbx_seq_one_letter_code
_entity_poly.pdbx_strand_id
1 'polypeptide(L)'
;MSFIIWMTGLPCSGKTTIARKLSKHIPNLAVLDGDEMREWLSPNEDFSPDGIKNHNKKVSNLAKLLLNHKVPVCVSKINPYAEDRKDTRKMLSNHNFIEVYVKCSVDIC
;
A
#
# COMPACT_ATOMS: atom_id res chain seq x y z
N MET A 1 -8.17 16.52 7.55
CA MET A 1 -8.44 15.11 7.89
C MET A 1 -7.58 14.21 7.05
N SER A 2 -6.90 13.25 7.65
CA SER A 2 -6.08 12.30 6.90
C SER A 2 -6.79 10.94 6.83
N PHE A 3 -6.49 10.22 5.76
CA PHE A 3 -7.03 8.88 5.53
C PHE A 3 -6.02 8.08 4.73
N ILE A 4 -6.18 6.77 4.75
CA ILE A 4 -5.33 5.88 3.96
C ILE A 4 -6.20 4.96 3.10
N ILE A 5 -5.86 4.90 1.83
CA ILE A 5 -6.42 3.93 0.89
C ILE A 5 -5.34 2.89 0.65
N TRP A 6 -5.60 1.67 1.07
CA TRP A 6 -4.67 0.56 0.91
C TRP A 6 -5.17 -0.35 -0.21
N MET A 7 -4.46 -0.32 -1.34
CA MET A 7 -4.83 -1.12 -2.49
C MET A 7 -3.95 -2.35 -2.58
N THR A 8 -4.57 -3.51 -2.69
CA THR A 8 -3.87 -4.77 -2.93
C THR A 8 -4.39 -5.38 -4.22
N GLY A 9 -3.60 -6.24 -4.82
CA GLY A 9 -3.95 -6.93 -6.04
C GLY A 9 -2.72 -7.51 -6.69
N LEU A 10 -2.92 -8.38 -7.66
CA LEU A 10 -1.83 -8.97 -8.41
C LEU A 10 -1.16 -7.94 -9.32
N PRO A 11 0.08 -8.20 -9.77
CA PRO A 11 0.72 -7.36 -10.78
C PRO A 11 -0.21 -7.21 -11.99
N CYS A 12 -0.15 -6.07 -12.67
CA CYS A 12 -0.98 -5.76 -13.84
C CYS A 12 -2.48 -5.63 -13.54
N SER A 13 -2.88 -5.52 -12.28
CA SER A 13 -4.29 -5.39 -11.92
C SER A 13 -4.83 -3.97 -12.12
N GLY A 14 -3.98 -2.98 -12.40
CA GLY A 14 -4.39 -1.61 -12.59
C GLY A 14 -4.23 -0.71 -11.36
N LYS A 15 -3.58 -1.20 -10.31
CA LYS A 15 -3.37 -0.43 -9.08
C LYS A 15 -2.69 0.92 -9.32
N THR A 16 -1.64 0.92 -10.12
CA THR A 16 -0.88 2.14 -10.42
C THR A 16 -1.75 3.16 -11.15
N THR A 17 -2.55 2.71 -12.11
CA THR A 17 -3.45 3.59 -12.85
C THR A 17 -4.48 4.22 -11.93
N ILE A 18 -5.07 3.44 -11.03
CA ILE A 18 -6.04 3.93 -10.05
C ILE A 18 -5.39 4.95 -9.13
N ALA A 19 -4.20 4.66 -8.62
CA ALA A 19 -3.47 5.56 -7.73
C ALA A 19 -3.18 6.90 -8.41
N ARG A 20 -2.77 6.88 -9.68
CA ARG A 20 -2.53 8.10 -10.45
C ARG A 20 -3.79 8.93 -10.62
N LYS A 21 -4.92 8.29 -10.90
CA LYS A 21 -6.20 8.99 -11.02
C LYS A 21 -6.61 9.62 -9.70
N LEU A 22 -6.45 8.89 -8.60
CA LEU A 22 -6.76 9.41 -7.28
C LEU A 22 -5.91 10.63 -6.94
N SER A 23 -4.63 10.62 -7.29
CA SER A 23 -3.73 11.74 -7.00
C SER A 23 -4.12 13.01 -7.73
N LYS A 24 -4.84 12.91 -8.85
CA LYS A 24 -5.34 14.07 -9.58
C LYS A 24 -6.55 14.71 -8.90
N HIS A 25 -7.29 13.94 -8.10
CA HIS A 25 -8.51 14.40 -7.45
C HIS A 25 -8.35 14.71 -5.97
N ILE A 26 -7.31 14.18 -5.35
CA ILE A 26 -7.07 14.35 -3.92
C ILE A 26 -5.81 15.19 -3.71
N PRO A 27 -5.96 16.45 -3.27
CA PRO A 27 -4.79 17.32 -3.04
C PRO A 27 -3.84 16.72 -2.00
N ASN A 28 -2.56 16.82 -2.28
CA ASN A 28 -1.48 16.38 -1.38
C ASN A 28 -1.47 14.89 -1.06
N LEU A 29 -2.12 14.07 -1.90
CA LEU A 29 -2.11 12.63 -1.71
C LEU A 29 -0.70 12.07 -1.93
N ALA A 30 -0.16 11.40 -0.92
CA ALA A 30 1.10 10.69 -1.04
C ALA A 30 0.80 9.29 -1.60
N VAL A 31 1.36 8.98 -2.75
CA VAL A 31 1.21 7.66 -3.37
C VAL A 31 2.45 6.83 -3.07
N LEU A 32 2.27 5.75 -2.32
CA LEU A 32 3.33 4.83 -1.95
C LEU A 32 3.17 3.54 -2.76
N ASP A 33 3.99 3.38 -3.78
CA ASP A 33 4.03 2.13 -4.54
C ASP A 33 5.02 1.20 -3.83
N GLY A 34 4.48 0.17 -3.19
CA GLY A 34 5.29 -0.75 -2.39
C GLY A 34 6.35 -1.48 -3.19
N ASP A 35 6.05 -1.81 -4.45
CA ASP A 35 7.00 -2.52 -5.30
C ASP A 35 8.14 -1.60 -5.74
N GLU A 36 7.83 -0.35 -6.09
CA GLU A 36 8.83 0.66 -6.44
C GLU A 36 9.72 1.01 -5.24
N MET A 37 9.13 1.08 -4.05
CA MET A 37 9.84 1.43 -2.83
C MET A 37 10.79 0.33 -2.35
N ARG A 38 10.65 -0.88 -2.87
CA ARG A 38 11.39 -2.04 -2.37
C ARG A 38 12.90 -1.85 -2.48
N GLU A 39 13.38 -1.21 -3.53
CA GLU A 39 14.81 -1.01 -3.78
C GLU A 39 15.48 -0.14 -2.70
N TRP A 40 14.79 0.89 -2.23
CA TRP A 40 15.40 1.81 -1.28
C TRP A 40 14.90 1.63 0.15
N LEU A 41 13.71 1.07 0.34
CA LEU A 41 13.16 0.87 1.68
C LEU A 41 13.54 -0.51 2.25
N SER A 42 13.60 -1.52 1.41
CA SER A 42 13.84 -2.90 1.84
C SER A 42 14.82 -3.61 0.93
N PRO A 43 16.04 -3.06 0.73
CA PRO A 43 16.99 -3.64 -0.23
C PRO A 43 17.49 -5.04 0.16
N ASN A 44 17.42 -5.38 1.43
CA ASN A 44 17.92 -6.67 1.94
C ASN A 44 16.82 -7.69 2.16
N GLU A 45 15.58 -7.35 1.85
CA GLU A 45 14.47 -8.27 2.02
C GLU A 45 14.22 -9.08 0.74
N ASP A 46 13.96 -10.37 0.90
CA ASP A 46 13.62 -11.24 -0.21
C ASP A 46 12.10 -11.36 -0.39
N PHE A 47 11.66 -12.28 -1.23
CA PHE A 47 10.24 -12.54 -1.48
C PHE A 47 9.69 -13.72 -0.67
N SER A 48 10.42 -14.16 0.36
CA SER A 48 9.91 -15.14 1.32
C SER A 48 8.76 -14.51 2.12
N PRO A 49 7.95 -15.33 2.81
CA PRO A 49 6.90 -14.79 3.68
C PRO A 49 7.43 -13.79 4.71
N ASP A 50 8.58 -14.05 5.29
CA ASP A 50 9.20 -13.14 6.27
C ASP A 50 9.68 -11.85 5.62
N GLY A 51 10.29 -11.94 4.44
CA GLY A 51 10.75 -10.77 3.70
C GLY A 51 9.60 -9.86 3.29
N ILE A 52 8.51 -10.45 2.79
CA ILE A 52 7.30 -9.72 2.43
C ILE A 52 6.70 -9.05 3.68
N LYS A 53 6.63 -9.78 4.79
CA LYS A 53 6.10 -9.23 6.05
C LYS A 53 6.91 -8.04 6.54
N ASN A 54 8.24 -8.14 6.51
CA ASN A 54 9.13 -7.08 6.95
C ASN A 54 9.00 -5.84 6.07
N HIS A 55 8.93 -6.03 4.75
CA HIS A 55 8.72 -4.93 3.83
C HIS A 55 7.36 -4.24 4.08
N ASN A 56 6.30 -5.02 4.29
CA ASN A 56 4.98 -4.49 4.59
C ASN A 56 4.97 -3.65 5.86
N LYS A 57 5.69 -4.08 6.89
CA LYS A 57 5.81 -3.31 8.13
C LYS A 57 6.48 -1.97 7.88
N LYS A 58 7.54 -1.94 7.08
CA LYS A 58 8.24 -0.69 6.74
C LYS A 58 7.34 0.26 5.98
N VAL A 59 6.58 -0.24 5.01
CA VAL A 59 5.62 0.57 4.26
C VAL A 59 4.54 1.11 5.19
N SER A 60 4.01 0.28 6.08
CA SER A 60 2.97 0.67 7.04
C SER A 60 3.48 1.74 8.00
N ASN A 61 4.71 1.64 8.46
CA ASN A 61 5.30 2.63 9.35
C ASN A 61 5.47 3.97 8.66
N LEU A 62 5.89 3.96 7.39
CA LEU A 62 6.00 5.18 6.60
C LEU A 62 4.63 5.83 6.38
N ALA A 63 3.62 5.01 6.05
CA ALA A 63 2.26 5.49 5.89
C ALA A 63 1.74 6.12 7.19
N LYS A 64 2.00 5.48 8.32
CA LYS A 64 1.59 5.98 9.63
C LYS A 64 2.23 7.34 9.93
N LEU A 65 3.51 7.49 9.62
CA LEU A 65 4.20 8.77 9.80
C LEU A 65 3.52 9.88 9.00
N LEU A 66 3.21 9.63 7.74
CA LEU A 66 2.53 10.60 6.89
C LEU A 66 1.14 10.94 7.42
N LEU A 67 0.39 9.93 7.85
CA LEU A 67 -0.94 10.13 8.41
C LEU A 67 -0.90 10.99 9.68
N ASN A 68 0.11 10.79 10.52
CA ASN A 68 0.28 11.59 11.74
C ASN A 68 0.57 13.04 11.42
N HIS A 69 1.08 13.33 10.24
CA HIS A 69 1.30 14.70 9.75
C HIS A 69 0.15 15.20 8.88
N LYS A 70 -0.99 14.53 8.93
CA LYS A 70 -2.23 14.91 8.23
C LYS A 70 -2.09 14.87 6.70
N VAL A 71 -1.24 13.98 6.20
CA VAL A 71 -1.09 13.74 4.77
C VAL A 71 -1.94 12.53 4.39
N PRO A 72 -2.86 12.66 3.44
CA PRO A 72 -3.61 11.50 2.95
C PRO A 72 -2.67 10.58 2.17
N VAL A 73 -2.86 9.27 2.31
CA VAL A 73 -1.94 8.28 1.76
C VAL A 73 -2.70 7.26 0.93
N CYS A 74 -2.14 6.90 -0.22
CA CYS A 74 -2.59 5.78 -1.03
C CYS A 74 -1.42 4.81 -1.15
N VAL A 75 -1.61 3.59 -0.66
CA VAL A 75 -0.60 2.53 -0.77
C VAL A 75 -1.03 1.54 -1.82
N SER A 76 -0.13 1.21 -2.72
CA SER A 76 -0.36 0.22 -3.77
C SER A 76 0.70 -0.86 -3.63
N LYS A 77 0.28 -2.10 -3.42
CA LYS A 77 1.24 -3.20 -3.32
C LYS A 77 0.60 -4.57 -3.45
N ILE A 78 1.45 -5.54 -3.72
CA ILE A 78 1.09 -6.95 -3.67
C ILE A 78 1.13 -7.38 -2.21
N ASN A 79 0.02 -7.92 -1.71
CA ASN A 79 -0.04 -8.38 -0.32
C ASN A 79 -0.84 -9.69 -0.27
N PRO A 80 -0.20 -10.83 -0.61
CA PRO A 80 -0.91 -12.09 -0.80
C PRO A 80 -1.35 -12.77 0.51
N TYR A 81 -0.77 -12.39 1.65
CA TYR A 81 -1.03 -13.07 2.90
C TYR A 81 -2.08 -12.35 3.73
N ALA A 82 -3.16 -13.07 4.08
CA ALA A 82 -4.26 -12.51 4.86
C ALA A 82 -3.79 -12.03 6.24
N GLU A 83 -2.85 -12.74 6.84
CA GLU A 83 -2.29 -12.37 8.15
C GLU A 83 -1.58 -11.02 8.10
N ASP A 84 -0.79 -10.79 7.04
CA ASP A 84 -0.08 -9.52 6.86
C ASP A 84 -1.05 -8.37 6.65
N ARG A 85 -2.13 -8.59 5.90
CA ARG A 85 -3.18 -7.58 5.72
C ARG A 85 -3.88 -7.24 7.04
N LYS A 86 -4.09 -8.26 7.87
CA LYS A 86 -4.70 -8.12 9.19
C LYS A 86 -3.81 -7.28 10.11
N ASP A 87 -2.51 -7.57 10.12
CA ASP A 87 -1.53 -6.82 10.92
C ASP A 87 -1.46 -5.35 10.49
N THR A 88 -1.48 -5.09 9.20
CA THR A 88 -1.48 -3.73 8.66
C THR A 88 -2.73 -2.97 9.10
N ARG A 89 -3.89 -3.59 8.99
CA ARG A 89 -5.16 -2.98 9.40
C ARG A 89 -5.14 -2.65 10.88
N LYS A 90 -4.61 -3.53 11.70
CA LYS A 90 -4.48 -3.33 13.14
C LYS A 90 -3.53 -2.17 13.47
N MET A 91 -2.40 -2.11 12.78
CA MET A 91 -1.41 -1.05 12.97
C MET A 91 -1.97 0.33 12.65
N LEU A 92 -2.86 0.43 11.67
CA LEU A 92 -3.42 1.68 11.18
C LEU A 92 -4.86 1.92 11.67
N SER A 93 -5.30 1.18 12.69
CA SER A 93 -6.69 1.21 13.16
C SER A 93 -7.13 2.57 13.71
N ASN A 94 -6.20 3.42 14.14
CA ASN A 94 -6.51 4.76 14.64
C ASN A 94 -6.76 5.78 13.53
N HIS A 95 -6.67 5.36 12.29
CA HIS A 95 -6.85 6.22 11.12
C HIS A 95 -8.03 5.72 10.28
N ASN A 96 -8.55 6.58 9.42
CA ASN A 96 -9.57 6.18 8.46
C ASN A 96 -8.92 5.27 7.41
N PHE A 97 -9.08 3.98 7.58
CA PHE A 97 -8.43 2.96 6.76
C PHE A 97 -9.44 2.38 5.76
N ILE A 98 -9.16 2.53 4.49
CA ILE A 98 -9.98 2.01 3.41
C ILE A 98 -9.16 0.96 2.65
N GLU A 99 -9.61 -0.28 2.69
CA GLU A 99 -8.95 -1.37 1.98
C GLU A 99 -9.66 -1.64 0.67
N VAL A 100 -8.90 -1.65 -0.43
CA VAL A 100 -9.45 -1.89 -1.77
C VAL A 100 -8.67 -3.04 -2.40
N TYR A 101 -9.40 -4.04 -2.86
CA TYR A 101 -8.82 -5.13 -3.64
C TYR A 101 -9.07 -4.86 -5.11
N VAL A 102 -8.00 -4.66 -5.86
CA VAL A 102 -8.09 -4.40 -7.29
C VAL A 102 -8.01 -5.72 -8.03
N LYS A 103 -9.10 -6.11 -8.66
CA LYS A 103 -9.21 -7.35 -9.40
C LYS A 103 -9.26 -7.08 -10.89
N CYS A 104 -8.48 -7.83 -11.64
CA CYS A 104 -8.40 -7.69 -13.09
C CYS A 104 -8.35 -9.07 -13.72
N SER A 105 -8.93 -9.20 -14.92
CA SER A 105 -8.81 -10.44 -15.67
C SER A 105 -7.37 -10.70 -16.07
N VAL A 106 -6.94 -11.95 -15.97
CA VAL A 106 -5.60 -12.36 -16.36
C VAL A 106 -5.30 -12.02 -17.83
N ASP A 107 -6.32 -12.04 -18.67
CA ASP A 107 -6.18 -11.76 -20.10
C ASP A 107 -5.81 -10.32 -20.41
N ILE A 108 -5.96 -9.43 -19.44
CA ILE A 108 -5.67 -8.00 -19.61
C ILE A 108 -4.21 -7.69 -19.25
N CYS A 109 -3.60 -8.54 -18.47
CA CYS A 109 -2.20 -8.34 -18.04
C CYS A 109 -1.17 -8.68 -19.13
#